data_7b38b85d8f7e294bfc96fc4fd7bec9fa
#
_entry.id   7b38b85d8f7e294bfc96fc4fd7bec9fa
#
_cell.length_a   1.000
_cell.length_b   1.000
_cell.length_c   1.000
_cell.angle_alpha   90.00
_cell.angle_beta   90.00
_cell.angle_gamma   90.00
#
_symmetry.space_group_name_H-M   'P 1'
#
loop_
_entity.id
_entity.type
_entity.pdbx_description
1 polymer ?
#
loop_
_entity_poly.entity_id
_entity_poly.type
_entity_poly.pdbx_seq_one_letter_code
_entity_poly.pdbx_strand_id
1 'polypeptide(L)'
;ERVDLPVQSNEERRRSGQRGMTRALLFGVKAFFEQHGALDKTMQDIVNEPGFPFSACELTKSTGLSLTETLVREAGEGEGIEELVGEATCFFSYSWTGTKLRDLLAAIERVLAKLEAADGKRRYVWVDILCASQNLLQGVIKDPDLSSAEVGIEDAISTASELLFYMEPLSEDEWAAPAHPFLLAEQGEPAAGWMRRGPAALTRAWCIFELAKSLSKGCTLHVLLSETSVAQFEDKMRNDGYGFNWIGQILGRVDVKQAQITKVEDRAYILGEVGKLPGALGAINSSVMAALGGWVVGEAQAMLAALPAAERGRSCLCNNVAAMLKA
;
A
#
# COMPACT_ATOMS: atom_id res chain seq x y z
N GLU A 1 -20.92 22.11 -12.91
CA GLU A 1 -20.17 23.37 -13.17
C GLU A 1 -18.72 22.99 -13.44
N ARG A 2 -18.18 23.44 -14.58
CA ARG A 2 -16.75 23.30 -14.86
C ARG A 2 -16.01 24.26 -13.94
N VAL A 3 -15.17 23.73 -13.07
CA VAL A 3 -14.20 24.53 -12.35
C VAL A 3 -13.01 24.71 -13.30
N ASP A 4 -12.79 25.92 -13.80
CA ASP A 4 -11.57 26.27 -14.52
C ASP A 4 -10.43 26.33 -13.51
N LEU A 5 -9.69 25.22 -13.40
CA LEU A 5 -8.53 25.12 -12.52
C LEU A 5 -7.37 25.91 -13.13
N PRO A 6 -6.55 26.57 -12.30
CA PRO A 6 -5.33 27.19 -12.80
C PRO A 6 -4.45 26.13 -13.47
N VAL A 7 -4.06 26.42 -14.72
CA VAL A 7 -3.22 25.52 -15.51
C VAL A 7 -1.87 25.39 -14.85
N GLN A 8 -1.62 24.26 -14.23
CA GLN A 8 -0.29 23.90 -13.74
C GLN A 8 0.59 23.46 -14.94
N SER A 9 1.85 23.82 -14.92
CA SER A 9 2.81 23.26 -15.88
C SER A 9 2.99 21.75 -15.63
N ASN A 10 3.32 20.98 -16.66
CA ASN A 10 3.60 19.55 -16.53
C ASN A 10 4.71 19.27 -15.50
N GLU A 11 5.65 20.19 -15.34
CA GLU A 11 6.73 20.07 -14.34
C GLU A 11 6.22 20.27 -12.91
N GLU A 12 5.32 21.23 -12.67
CA GLU A 12 4.67 21.41 -11.37
C GLU A 12 3.83 20.20 -10.99
N ARG A 13 3.10 19.60 -11.94
CA ARG A 13 2.31 18.38 -11.72
C ARG A 13 3.19 17.19 -11.36
N ARG A 14 4.33 17.00 -12.05
CA ARG A 14 5.29 15.94 -11.70
C ARG A 14 5.88 16.15 -10.32
N ARG A 15 6.31 17.36 -9.97
CA ARG A 15 6.82 17.67 -8.63
C ARG A 15 5.78 17.40 -7.55
N SER A 16 4.52 17.78 -7.80
CA SER A 16 3.40 17.50 -6.91
C SER A 16 3.19 15.99 -6.74
N GLY A 17 3.22 15.22 -7.85
CA GLY A 17 3.10 13.76 -7.82
C GLY A 17 4.24 13.03 -7.11
N GLN A 18 5.40 13.68 -6.90
CA GLN A 18 6.55 13.10 -6.20
C GLN A 18 6.61 13.44 -4.71
N ARG A 19 5.75 14.34 -4.24
CA ARG A 19 5.77 14.78 -2.84
C ARG A 19 5.12 13.77 -1.91
N GLY A 20 5.90 13.34 -0.93
CA GLY A 20 5.43 12.59 0.22
C GLY A 20 5.24 13.47 1.44
N MET A 21 4.61 12.93 2.47
CA MET A 21 4.31 13.56 3.75
C MET A 21 5.24 13.08 4.84
N THR A 22 5.65 13.97 5.73
CA THR A 22 6.34 13.59 6.97
C THR A 22 5.36 12.96 7.96
N ARG A 23 5.92 12.33 8.99
CA ARG A 23 5.17 11.82 10.12
C ARG A 23 4.37 12.93 10.84
N ALA A 24 4.92 14.15 10.93
CA ALA A 24 4.23 15.30 11.52
C ALA A 24 2.95 15.66 10.76
N LEU A 25 3.01 15.73 9.43
CA LEU A 25 1.81 15.99 8.61
C LEU A 25 0.79 14.85 8.70
N LEU A 26 1.25 13.59 8.72
CA LEU A 26 0.36 12.44 8.93
C LEU A 26 -0.38 12.48 10.26
N PHE A 27 0.24 12.97 11.33
CA PHE A 27 -0.44 13.22 12.61
C PHE A 27 -1.54 14.28 12.48
N GLY A 28 -1.29 15.35 11.72
CA GLY A 28 -2.31 16.37 11.43
C GLY A 28 -3.49 15.78 10.65
N VAL A 29 -3.20 14.98 9.62
CA VAL A 29 -4.22 14.25 8.83
C VAL A 29 -5.03 13.30 9.72
N LYS A 30 -4.37 12.54 10.59
CA LYS A 30 -5.03 11.64 11.55
C LYS A 30 -5.97 12.43 12.49
N ALA A 31 -5.47 13.50 13.10
CA ALA A 31 -6.27 14.34 14.01
C ALA A 31 -7.48 14.95 13.28
N PHE A 32 -7.31 15.41 12.06
CA PHE A 32 -8.41 15.92 11.23
C PHE A 32 -9.50 14.85 11.03
N PHE A 33 -9.16 13.67 10.57
CA PHE A 33 -10.14 12.61 10.33
C PHE A 33 -10.73 12.05 11.64
N GLU A 34 -9.98 12.06 12.75
CA GLU A 34 -10.48 11.71 14.09
C GLU A 34 -11.55 12.68 14.57
N GLN A 35 -11.32 13.99 14.43
CA GLN A 35 -12.27 15.03 14.76
C GLN A 35 -13.59 14.91 14.00
N HIS A 36 -13.54 14.36 12.77
CA HIS A 36 -14.70 14.16 11.91
C HIS A 36 -15.27 12.73 11.97
N GLY A 37 -14.83 11.90 12.94
CA GLY A 37 -15.34 10.54 13.14
C GLY A 37 -15.06 9.59 12.00
N ALA A 38 -14.01 9.84 11.21
CA ALA A 38 -13.73 9.10 9.96
C ALA A 38 -12.61 8.05 10.05
N LEU A 39 -11.98 7.88 11.23
CA LEU A 39 -10.88 6.92 11.37
C LEU A 39 -11.28 5.45 11.11
N ASP A 40 -12.53 5.10 11.36
CA ASP A 40 -13.04 3.75 11.14
C ASP A 40 -13.60 3.52 9.72
N LYS A 41 -13.59 4.56 8.87
CA LYS A 41 -13.96 4.44 7.46
C LYS A 41 -12.89 3.68 6.68
N THR A 42 -13.34 2.96 5.66
CA THR A 42 -12.41 2.31 4.71
C THR A 42 -11.73 3.38 3.84
N MET A 43 -10.62 3.00 3.23
CA MET A 43 -9.93 3.91 2.31
C MET A 43 -10.80 4.27 1.11
N GLN A 44 -11.66 3.37 0.66
CA GLN A 44 -12.64 3.64 -0.39
C GLN A 44 -13.63 4.75 0.03
N ASP A 45 -14.11 4.72 1.27
CA ASP A 45 -15.02 5.74 1.80
C ASP A 45 -14.33 7.10 1.94
N ILE A 46 -13.06 7.09 2.38
CA ILE A 46 -12.24 8.31 2.49
C ILE A 46 -12.03 8.96 1.12
N VAL A 47 -11.95 8.18 0.04
CA VAL A 47 -11.79 8.75 -1.31
C VAL A 47 -13.05 9.46 -1.77
N ASN A 48 -14.20 8.81 -1.77
CA ASN A 48 -15.39 9.32 -2.50
C ASN A 48 -16.73 8.83 -1.94
N GLU A 49 -16.88 8.57 -0.64
CA GLU A 49 -18.18 8.19 -0.07
C GLU A 49 -19.24 9.27 -0.37
N PRO A 50 -20.36 8.90 -0.99
CA PRO A 50 -21.44 9.84 -1.28
C PRO A 50 -22.00 10.49 -0.02
N GLY A 51 -22.01 11.81 0.02
CA GLY A 51 -22.51 12.57 1.18
C GLY A 51 -21.50 12.72 2.33
N PHE A 52 -20.28 12.21 2.20
CA PHE A 52 -19.21 12.47 3.15
C PHE A 52 -18.42 13.74 2.75
N PRO A 53 -18.64 14.88 3.45
CA PRO A 53 -18.09 16.16 3.03
C PRO A 53 -16.57 16.27 3.23
N PHE A 54 -15.97 15.33 3.95
CA PHE A 54 -14.53 15.26 4.23
C PHE A 54 -13.83 14.17 3.43
N SER A 55 -14.43 13.65 2.35
CA SER A 55 -13.75 12.76 1.42
C SER A 55 -12.63 13.52 0.68
N ALA A 56 -11.59 12.81 0.26
CA ALA A 56 -10.48 13.41 -0.46
C ALA A 56 -10.95 14.15 -1.74
N CYS A 57 -11.95 13.60 -2.45
CA CYS A 57 -12.54 14.25 -3.60
C CYS A 57 -13.26 15.55 -3.25
N GLU A 58 -14.07 15.59 -2.20
CA GLU A 58 -14.80 16.82 -1.81
C GLU A 58 -13.86 17.89 -1.26
N LEU A 59 -12.89 17.51 -0.40
CA LEU A 59 -11.90 18.45 0.16
C LEU A 59 -11.04 19.13 -0.92
N THR A 60 -10.76 18.44 -2.01
CA THR A 60 -9.89 18.95 -3.09
C THR A 60 -10.63 19.34 -4.36
N LYS A 61 -11.96 19.35 -4.34
CA LYS A 61 -12.82 19.62 -5.51
C LYS A 61 -12.58 20.98 -6.15
N SER A 62 -12.36 22.01 -5.34
CA SER A 62 -12.13 23.38 -5.80
C SER A 62 -10.74 23.59 -6.38
N THR A 63 -9.77 22.76 -5.98
CA THR A 63 -8.37 22.89 -6.41
C THR A 63 -7.97 21.88 -7.48
N GLY A 64 -8.61 20.70 -7.50
CA GLY A 64 -8.21 19.58 -8.33
C GLY A 64 -6.87 18.97 -7.99
N LEU A 65 -6.26 19.39 -6.89
CA LEU A 65 -4.97 18.95 -6.41
C LEU A 65 -5.09 17.65 -5.57
N SER A 66 -3.98 17.12 -5.14
CA SER A 66 -3.96 16.14 -4.05
C SER A 66 -4.32 16.81 -2.72
N LEU A 67 -4.71 16.01 -1.72
CA LEU A 67 -4.96 16.54 -0.39
C LEU A 67 -3.67 17.15 0.20
N THR A 68 -2.52 16.50 0.02
CA THR A 68 -1.21 17.01 0.43
C THR A 68 -0.92 18.39 -0.15
N GLU A 69 -1.10 18.57 -1.46
CA GLU A 69 -0.88 19.86 -2.11
C GLU A 69 -1.88 20.93 -1.66
N THR A 70 -3.13 20.55 -1.43
CA THR A 70 -4.15 21.46 -0.90
C THR A 70 -3.75 21.98 0.47
N LEU A 71 -3.33 21.09 1.38
CA LEU A 71 -2.85 21.46 2.71
C LEU A 71 -1.59 22.36 2.67
N VAL A 72 -0.67 22.06 1.76
CA VAL A 72 0.54 22.88 1.57
C VAL A 72 0.17 24.30 1.12
N ARG A 73 -0.75 24.44 0.17
CA ARG A 73 -1.21 25.76 -0.30
C ARG A 73 -1.96 26.53 0.78
N GLU A 74 -2.79 25.87 1.56
CA GLU A 74 -3.51 26.50 2.66
C GLU A 74 -2.58 26.96 3.80
N ALA A 75 -1.50 26.21 4.06
CA ALA A 75 -0.47 26.61 5.01
C ALA A 75 0.36 27.82 4.54
N GLY A 76 0.32 28.14 3.24
CA GLY A 76 1.10 29.21 2.62
C GLY A 76 2.54 28.77 2.29
N GLU A 77 3.16 29.44 1.30
CA GLU A 77 4.57 29.25 0.97
C GLU A 77 5.44 29.94 2.02
N GLY A 78 5.64 29.29 3.17
CA GLY A 78 6.44 29.82 4.29
C GLY A 78 7.62 28.91 4.63
N GLU A 79 8.57 29.45 5.40
CA GLU A 79 9.63 28.66 6.01
C GLU A 79 9.02 27.51 6.84
N GLY A 80 9.46 26.27 6.58
CA GLY A 80 8.99 25.08 7.30
C GLY A 80 8.07 24.14 6.51
N ILE A 81 7.68 24.46 5.28
CA ILE A 81 6.91 23.54 4.43
C ILE A 81 7.69 22.25 4.15
N GLU A 82 8.99 22.32 3.94
CA GLU A 82 9.88 21.16 3.83
C GLU A 82 9.93 20.31 5.11
N GLU A 83 9.47 20.85 6.24
CA GLU A 83 9.28 20.06 7.46
C GLU A 83 8.02 19.18 7.41
N LEU A 84 7.09 19.47 6.51
CA LEU A 84 5.82 18.77 6.34
C LEU A 84 5.79 17.87 5.13
N VAL A 85 6.38 18.32 4.01
CA VAL A 85 6.39 17.60 2.72
C VAL A 85 7.76 17.66 2.06
N GLY A 86 8.07 16.64 1.26
CA GLY A 86 9.32 16.58 0.49
C GLY A 86 9.26 15.50 -0.57
N GLU A 87 10.35 15.33 -1.32
CA GLU A 87 10.45 14.25 -2.30
C GLU A 87 10.25 12.88 -1.60
N ALA A 88 9.38 12.04 -2.15
CA ALA A 88 9.01 10.78 -1.55
C ALA A 88 10.21 9.85 -1.37
N THR A 89 10.54 9.51 -0.14
CA THR A 89 11.56 8.50 0.21
C THR A 89 10.95 7.13 0.45
N CYS A 90 9.67 7.10 0.81
CA CYS A 90 8.90 5.89 1.05
C CYS A 90 7.66 5.87 0.14
N PHE A 91 7.46 4.79 -0.59
CA PHE A 91 6.22 4.53 -1.33
C PHE A 91 5.34 3.57 -0.54
N PHE A 92 4.07 3.90 -0.35
CA PHE A 92 3.13 3.07 0.42
C PHE A 92 2.13 2.39 -0.50
N SER A 93 2.17 1.05 -0.52
CA SER A 93 1.28 0.19 -1.31
C SER A 93 0.33 -0.59 -0.40
N TYR A 94 -0.97 -0.56 -0.70
CA TYR A 94 -2.02 -1.20 0.08
C TYR A 94 -3.30 -1.39 -0.75
N SER A 95 -4.23 -2.19 -0.25
CA SER A 95 -5.55 -2.32 -0.86
C SER A 95 -6.55 -1.33 -0.24
N TRP A 96 -7.31 -0.62 -1.06
CA TRP A 96 -8.40 0.23 -0.57
C TRP A 96 -9.54 -0.58 0.08
N THR A 97 -9.74 -1.82 -0.39
CA THR A 97 -10.81 -2.70 0.09
C THR A 97 -10.47 -3.25 1.46
N GLY A 98 -11.32 -2.98 2.43
CA GLY A 98 -11.20 -3.50 3.80
C GLY A 98 -10.16 -2.80 4.67
N THR A 99 -9.27 -1.98 4.12
CA THR A 99 -8.28 -1.22 4.91
C THR A 99 -8.94 0.00 5.55
N LYS A 100 -8.93 0.09 6.88
CA LYS A 100 -9.40 1.25 7.61
C LYS A 100 -8.32 2.29 7.74
N LEU A 101 -8.71 3.56 7.70
CA LEU A 101 -7.77 4.68 7.82
C LEU A 101 -6.97 4.63 9.12
N ARG A 102 -7.60 4.28 10.24
CA ARG A 102 -6.95 4.11 11.54
C ARG A 102 -5.76 3.15 11.49
N ASP A 103 -6.00 1.95 10.96
CA ASP A 103 -5.02 0.87 10.94
C ASP A 103 -3.86 1.21 10.00
N LEU A 104 -4.18 1.80 8.85
CA LEU A 104 -3.20 2.28 7.88
C LEU A 104 -2.29 3.35 8.49
N LEU A 105 -2.85 4.41 9.07
CA LEU A 105 -2.06 5.49 9.66
C LEU A 105 -1.20 4.99 10.83
N ALA A 106 -1.72 4.09 11.67
CA ALA A 106 -0.95 3.48 12.76
C ALA A 106 0.23 2.63 12.25
N ALA A 107 0.02 1.86 11.17
CA ALA A 107 1.08 1.06 10.57
C ALA A 107 2.18 1.93 9.96
N ILE A 108 1.81 2.99 9.23
CA ILE A 108 2.77 3.95 8.66
C ILE A 108 3.56 4.64 9.76
N GLU A 109 2.88 5.17 10.79
CA GLU A 109 3.51 5.86 11.90
C GLU A 109 4.58 4.99 12.58
N ARG A 110 4.23 3.73 12.87
CA ARG A 110 5.12 2.77 13.51
C ARG A 110 6.40 2.50 12.70
N VAL A 111 6.25 2.29 11.39
CA VAL A 111 7.42 2.01 10.53
C VAL A 111 8.27 3.25 10.31
N LEU A 112 7.66 4.43 10.09
CA LEU A 112 8.43 5.67 9.94
C LEU A 112 9.22 6.00 11.22
N ALA A 113 8.61 5.84 12.39
CA ALA A 113 9.32 6.02 13.66
C ALA A 113 10.52 5.09 13.79
N LYS A 114 10.39 3.82 13.39
CA LYS A 114 11.48 2.84 13.39
C LYS A 114 12.60 3.22 12.43
N LEU A 115 12.26 3.60 11.20
CA LEU A 115 13.23 3.99 10.17
C LEU A 115 13.98 5.27 10.55
N GLU A 116 13.27 6.29 11.03
CA GLU A 116 13.86 7.56 11.46
C GLU A 116 14.77 7.38 12.69
N ALA A 117 14.39 6.50 13.61
CA ALA A 117 15.25 6.18 14.77
C ALA A 117 16.52 5.41 14.38
N ALA A 118 16.48 4.62 13.31
CA ALA A 118 17.61 3.81 12.89
C ALA A 118 18.77 4.62 12.27
N ASP A 119 18.48 5.69 11.54
CA ASP A 119 19.49 6.45 10.81
C ASP A 119 19.41 7.98 11.01
N GLY A 120 18.45 8.46 11.79
CA GLY A 120 18.25 9.89 12.07
C GLY A 120 17.70 10.68 10.87
N LYS A 121 17.36 10.04 9.77
CA LYS A 121 16.87 10.73 8.58
C LYS A 121 15.36 10.86 8.60
N ARG A 122 14.87 12.04 8.23
CA ARG A 122 13.44 12.28 8.01
C ARG A 122 12.94 11.45 6.82
N ARG A 123 11.74 10.89 6.94
CA ARG A 123 11.05 10.14 5.88
C ARG A 123 9.87 10.92 5.34
N TYR A 124 9.68 10.82 4.02
CA TYR A 124 8.53 11.37 3.31
C TYR A 124 7.79 10.22 2.66
N VAL A 125 6.59 9.92 3.17
CA VAL A 125 5.79 8.82 2.66
C VAL A 125 4.77 9.30 1.65
N TRP A 126 4.73 8.64 0.52
CA TRP A 126 3.73 8.84 -0.51
C TRP A 126 2.61 7.80 -0.34
N VAL A 127 1.39 8.28 -0.21
CA VAL A 127 0.15 7.47 -0.09
C VAL A 127 -0.82 7.98 -1.13
N ASP A 128 -1.27 7.12 -2.02
CA ASP A 128 -2.05 7.50 -3.21
C ASP A 128 -3.26 8.38 -2.92
N ILE A 129 -4.09 8.03 -1.92
CA ILE A 129 -5.29 8.81 -1.57
C ILE A 129 -4.99 10.21 -1.02
N LEU A 130 -3.79 10.44 -0.51
CA LEU A 130 -3.38 11.70 0.10
C LEU A 130 -2.48 12.51 -0.84
N CYS A 131 -1.63 11.84 -1.60
CA CYS A 131 -0.59 12.46 -2.41
C CYS A 131 -0.93 12.53 -3.91
N ALA A 132 -1.91 11.75 -4.39
CA ALA A 132 -2.41 11.86 -5.75
C ALA A 132 -3.74 12.63 -5.80
N SER A 133 -3.99 13.32 -6.92
CA SER A 133 -5.29 13.98 -7.14
C SER A 133 -6.40 12.94 -7.34
N GLN A 134 -7.25 12.77 -6.34
CA GLN A 134 -8.36 11.83 -6.41
C GLN A 134 -9.42 12.25 -7.42
N ASN A 135 -9.61 13.56 -7.65
CA ASN A 135 -10.54 14.06 -8.65
C ASN A 135 -10.11 13.69 -10.08
N LEU A 136 -8.82 13.65 -10.37
CA LEU A 136 -8.27 13.14 -11.64
C LEU A 136 -8.39 11.62 -11.72
N LEU A 137 -7.98 10.90 -10.67
CA LEU A 137 -8.03 9.44 -10.64
C LEU A 137 -9.46 8.89 -10.78
N GLN A 138 -10.46 9.57 -10.19
CA GLN A 138 -11.87 9.18 -10.29
C GLN A 138 -12.56 9.71 -11.56
N GLY A 139 -11.85 10.46 -12.40
CA GLY A 139 -12.41 11.02 -13.64
C GLY A 139 -13.42 12.15 -13.41
N VAL A 140 -13.47 12.72 -12.21
CA VAL A 140 -14.28 13.92 -11.90
C VAL A 140 -13.75 15.11 -12.68
N ILE A 141 -12.43 15.21 -12.77
CA ILE A 141 -11.72 16.18 -13.62
C ILE A 141 -11.06 15.38 -14.74
N LYS A 142 -11.25 15.83 -15.97
CA LYS A 142 -10.62 15.23 -17.15
C LYS A 142 -9.43 16.07 -17.56
N ASP A 143 -8.27 15.47 -17.59
CA ASP A 143 -7.08 16.03 -18.23
C ASP A 143 -6.74 15.17 -19.45
N PRO A 144 -6.81 15.73 -20.68
CA PRO A 144 -6.54 14.96 -21.89
C PRO A 144 -5.08 14.50 -22.00
N ASP A 145 -4.15 15.15 -21.26
CA ASP A 145 -2.73 14.88 -21.29
C ASP A 145 -2.27 13.89 -20.20
N LEU A 146 -3.19 13.48 -19.32
CA LEU A 146 -2.90 12.54 -18.22
C LEU A 146 -3.79 11.31 -18.30
N SER A 147 -3.19 10.15 -18.48
CA SER A 147 -3.90 8.90 -18.17
C SER A 147 -4.03 8.75 -16.64
N SER A 148 -5.10 8.12 -16.18
CA SER A 148 -5.33 7.89 -14.76
C SER A 148 -4.21 7.08 -14.09
N ALA A 149 -3.46 6.31 -14.87
CA ALA A 149 -2.34 5.50 -14.43
C ALA A 149 -1.03 6.29 -14.22
N GLU A 150 -0.89 7.44 -14.92
CA GLU A 150 0.34 8.25 -14.90
C GLU A 150 0.36 9.28 -13.75
N VAL A 151 -0.75 9.46 -13.02
CA VAL A 151 -0.84 10.50 -11.99
C VAL A 151 -0.06 10.10 -10.73
N GLY A 152 1.24 10.31 -10.78
CA GLY A 152 2.11 10.32 -9.60
C GLY A 152 2.64 8.96 -9.12
N ILE A 153 2.01 7.82 -9.43
CA ILE A 153 2.44 6.50 -8.92
C ILE A 153 3.85 6.14 -9.41
N GLU A 154 4.09 6.21 -10.72
CA GLU A 154 5.42 5.89 -11.27
C GLU A 154 6.47 6.89 -10.83
N ASP A 155 6.12 8.16 -10.79
CA ASP A 155 7.01 9.22 -10.32
C ASP A 155 7.38 9.01 -8.85
N ALA A 156 6.42 8.70 -7.99
CA ALA A 156 6.65 8.42 -6.58
C ALA A 156 7.50 7.15 -6.37
N ILE A 157 7.22 6.07 -7.10
CA ILE A 157 8.07 4.87 -7.08
C ILE A 157 9.48 5.22 -7.58
N SER A 158 9.61 6.14 -8.54
CA SER A 158 10.91 6.51 -9.11
C SER A 158 11.83 7.20 -8.11
N THR A 159 11.34 7.93 -7.14
CA THR A 159 12.09 8.63 -6.11
C THR A 159 12.28 7.82 -4.83
N ALA A 160 11.33 6.97 -4.49
CA ALA A 160 11.36 6.18 -3.27
C ALA A 160 12.53 5.19 -3.21
N SER A 161 13.16 5.07 -2.05
CA SER A 161 14.14 4.03 -1.71
C SER A 161 13.56 2.91 -0.84
N GLU A 162 12.41 3.18 -0.20
CA GLU A 162 11.72 2.26 0.70
C GLU A 162 10.33 1.96 0.15
N LEU A 163 9.94 0.69 0.14
CA LEU A 163 8.58 0.26 -0.13
C LEU A 163 7.91 -0.19 1.15
N LEU A 164 6.85 0.48 1.54
CA LEU A 164 5.99 0.13 2.68
C LEU A 164 4.77 -0.63 2.13
N PHE A 165 4.74 -1.94 2.31
CA PHE A 165 3.70 -2.81 1.77
C PHE A 165 2.76 -3.30 2.86
N TYR A 166 1.52 -2.79 2.86
CA TYR A 166 0.51 -3.15 3.87
C TYR A 166 -0.26 -4.39 3.46
N MET A 167 0.02 -5.50 4.12
CA MET A 167 -0.50 -6.82 3.79
C MET A 167 -1.58 -7.27 4.80
N GLU A 168 -2.83 -6.94 4.50
CA GLU A 168 -4.00 -7.23 5.35
C GLU A 168 -5.16 -7.82 4.54
N PRO A 169 -6.11 -8.54 5.19
CA PRO A 169 -5.93 -9.21 6.47
C PRO A 169 -5.12 -10.51 6.34
N LEU A 170 -4.49 -10.98 7.41
CA LEU A 170 -3.81 -12.28 7.44
C LEU A 170 -4.74 -13.43 7.84
N SER A 171 -5.87 -13.14 8.51
CA SER A 171 -6.83 -14.14 8.94
C SER A 171 -7.56 -14.79 7.77
N GLU A 172 -7.57 -16.12 7.70
CA GLU A 172 -8.29 -16.87 6.66
C GLU A 172 -9.80 -16.64 6.72
N ASP A 173 -10.37 -16.41 7.90
CA ASP A 173 -11.78 -16.12 8.10
C ASP A 173 -12.16 -14.77 7.46
N GLU A 174 -11.25 -13.82 7.46
CA GLU A 174 -11.43 -12.51 6.82
C GLU A 174 -11.26 -12.57 5.30
N TRP A 175 -10.54 -13.58 4.77
CA TRP A 175 -10.42 -13.78 3.32
C TRP A 175 -11.72 -14.27 2.67
N ALA A 176 -12.67 -14.72 3.47
CA ALA A 176 -13.97 -15.18 2.98
C ALA A 176 -14.97 -14.04 2.71
N ALA A 177 -14.62 -12.80 3.05
CA ALA A 177 -15.44 -11.64 2.74
C ALA A 177 -15.74 -11.60 1.23
N PRO A 178 -17.01 -11.42 0.81
CA PRO A 178 -17.36 -11.38 -0.59
C PRO A 178 -16.59 -10.24 -1.26
N ALA A 179 -16.01 -10.52 -2.41
CA ALA A 179 -15.46 -9.48 -3.26
C ALA A 179 -16.54 -8.40 -3.44
N HIS A 180 -16.14 -7.13 -3.37
CA HIS A 180 -17.06 -6.00 -3.55
C HIS A 180 -17.88 -6.23 -4.83
N PRO A 181 -19.22 -6.11 -4.83
CA PRO A 181 -20.06 -6.37 -6.00
C PRO A 181 -19.59 -5.65 -7.28
N PHE A 182 -18.98 -4.48 -7.11
CA PHE A 182 -18.37 -3.69 -8.16
C PHE A 182 -17.25 -4.42 -8.92
N LEU A 183 -16.49 -5.26 -8.25
CA LEU A 183 -15.38 -6.01 -8.85
C LEU A 183 -15.84 -7.25 -9.63
N LEU A 184 -17.04 -7.74 -9.36
CA LEU A 184 -17.61 -8.93 -10.01
C LEU A 184 -18.34 -8.57 -11.31
N ALA A 185 -19.00 -7.40 -11.36
CA ALA A 185 -19.82 -7.01 -12.49
C ALA A 185 -19.03 -6.70 -13.78
N GLU A 186 -17.77 -6.26 -13.65
CA GLU A 186 -16.95 -5.84 -14.78
C GLU A 186 -16.05 -6.95 -15.35
N GLN A 187 -15.83 -8.05 -14.63
CA GLN A 187 -14.84 -9.07 -15.01
C GLN A 187 -15.43 -10.34 -15.65
N GLY A 188 -16.74 -10.37 -15.89
CA GLY A 188 -17.42 -11.61 -16.25
C GLY A 188 -17.51 -12.57 -15.04
N GLU A 189 -18.32 -13.62 -15.11
CA GLU A 189 -18.42 -14.58 -14.03
C GLU A 189 -17.04 -15.11 -13.65
N PRO A 190 -16.63 -15.01 -12.37
CA PRO A 190 -15.41 -15.65 -11.93
C PRO A 190 -15.57 -17.13 -12.20
N ALA A 191 -14.61 -17.74 -12.88
CA ALA A 191 -14.60 -19.17 -13.06
C ALA A 191 -14.87 -19.82 -11.70
N ALA A 192 -15.97 -20.55 -11.59
CA ALA A 192 -16.51 -21.09 -10.35
C ALA A 192 -15.38 -21.77 -9.55
N GLY A 193 -15.13 -21.30 -8.33
CA GLY A 193 -14.14 -21.87 -7.41
C GLY A 193 -12.87 -21.06 -7.18
N TRP A 194 -12.60 -19.98 -7.89
CA TRP A 194 -11.35 -19.23 -7.79
C TRP A 194 -11.48 -17.81 -7.23
N MET A 195 -12.44 -17.57 -6.34
CA MET A 195 -12.37 -16.36 -5.54
C MET A 195 -11.08 -16.40 -4.74
N ARG A 196 -10.13 -15.53 -5.09
CA ARG A 196 -8.84 -15.49 -4.44
C ARG A 196 -9.02 -15.05 -3.02
N ARG A 197 -8.82 -16.00 -2.13
CA ARG A 197 -8.76 -15.76 -0.71
C ARG A 197 -7.31 -15.44 -0.38
N GLY A 198 -7.07 -14.33 0.28
CA GLY A 198 -5.72 -13.91 0.67
C GLY A 198 -5.71 -12.48 1.14
N PRO A 199 -4.59 -11.99 1.65
CA PRO A 199 -4.43 -10.58 1.93
C PRO A 199 -4.81 -9.74 0.72
N ALA A 200 -5.65 -8.73 0.92
CA ALA A 200 -6.24 -7.97 -0.18
C ALA A 200 -5.19 -7.38 -1.13
N ALA A 201 -4.06 -6.91 -0.60
CA ALA A 201 -2.97 -6.37 -1.41
C ALA A 201 -2.35 -7.42 -2.36
N LEU A 202 -2.30 -8.71 -1.98
CA LEU A 202 -1.77 -9.78 -2.82
C LEU A 202 -2.76 -10.28 -3.88
N THR A 203 -4.01 -9.84 -3.82
CA THR A 203 -5.06 -10.18 -4.79
C THR A 203 -5.36 -9.04 -5.76
N ARG A 204 -4.72 -7.86 -5.60
CA ARG A 204 -4.94 -6.66 -6.40
C ARG A 204 -3.81 -6.46 -7.40
N ALA A 205 -4.16 -6.25 -8.66
CA ALA A 205 -3.17 -6.08 -9.74
C ALA A 205 -2.27 -4.85 -9.53
N TRP A 206 -2.83 -3.73 -9.07
CA TRP A 206 -2.07 -2.53 -8.74
C TRP A 206 -1.03 -2.79 -7.65
N CYS A 207 -1.42 -3.41 -6.53
CA CYS A 207 -0.49 -3.67 -5.43
C CYS A 207 0.65 -4.63 -5.83
N ILE A 208 0.34 -5.66 -6.63
CA ILE A 208 1.37 -6.57 -7.16
C ILE A 208 2.30 -5.83 -8.13
N PHE A 209 1.76 -4.95 -8.98
CA PHE A 209 2.54 -4.13 -9.90
C PHE A 209 3.47 -3.17 -9.14
N GLU A 210 2.95 -2.43 -8.17
CA GLU A 210 3.69 -1.50 -7.32
C GLU A 210 4.83 -2.21 -6.59
N LEU A 211 4.54 -3.37 -5.99
CA LEU A 211 5.54 -4.21 -5.33
C LEU A 211 6.62 -4.66 -6.31
N ALA A 212 6.23 -5.21 -7.47
CA ALA A 212 7.18 -5.67 -8.48
C ALA A 212 8.05 -4.52 -9.05
N LYS A 213 7.43 -3.38 -9.35
CA LYS A 213 8.12 -2.19 -9.87
C LYS A 213 9.15 -1.66 -8.86
N SER A 214 8.74 -1.51 -7.59
CA SER A 214 9.61 -1.07 -6.51
C SER A 214 10.77 -2.03 -6.26
N LEU A 215 10.52 -3.34 -6.24
CA LEU A 215 11.57 -4.36 -6.10
C LEU A 215 12.55 -4.33 -7.28
N SER A 216 12.06 -4.18 -8.51
CA SER A 216 12.92 -4.11 -9.70
C SER A 216 13.83 -2.90 -9.69
N LYS A 217 13.45 -1.83 -9.01
CA LYS A 217 14.23 -0.62 -8.78
C LYS A 217 15.22 -0.76 -7.62
N GLY A 218 15.10 -1.79 -6.80
CA GLY A 218 15.96 -2.03 -5.64
C GLY A 218 15.48 -1.34 -4.35
N CYS A 219 14.18 -0.98 -4.26
CA CYS A 219 13.63 -0.48 -3.01
C CYS A 219 13.71 -1.53 -1.90
N THR A 220 14.02 -1.08 -0.69
CA THR A 220 13.95 -1.93 0.51
C THR A 220 12.49 -2.21 0.86
N LEU A 221 12.12 -3.48 0.95
CA LEU A 221 10.75 -3.88 1.31
C LEU A 221 10.54 -3.89 2.83
N HIS A 222 9.52 -3.19 3.28
CA HIS A 222 8.97 -3.26 4.63
C HIS A 222 7.52 -3.73 4.55
N VAL A 223 7.24 -4.94 5.03
CA VAL A 223 5.87 -5.44 5.14
C VAL A 223 5.25 -4.93 6.43
N LEU A 224 4.10 -4.29 6.30
CA LEU A 224 3.34 -3.72 7.39
C LEU A 224 2.10 -4.56 7.64
N LEU A 225 1.83 -4.80 8.91
CA LEU A 225 0.66 -5.51 9.40
C LEU A 225 -0.05 -4.67 10.45
N SER A 226 -1.37 -4.85 10.61
CA SER A 226 -2.09 -4.34 11.78
C SER A 226 -1.58 -5.01 13.06
N GLU A 227 -1.86 -4.44 14.22
CA GLU A 227 -1.49 -5.06 15.50
C GLU A 227 -2.11 -6.45 15.66
N THR A 228 -3.36 -6.60 15.20
CA THR A 228 -4.04 -7.89 15.22
C THR A 228 -3.33 -8.92 14.35
N SER A 229 -2.95 -8.56 13.12
CA SER A 229 -2.24 -9.46 12.21
C SER A 229 -0.82 -9.75 12.67
N VAL A 230 -0.13 -8.82 13.32
CA VAL A 230 1.16 -9.09 13.98
C VAL A 230 0.99 -10.16 15.05
N ALA A 231 0.00 -10.02 15.94
CA ALA A 231 -0.26 -10.99 16.99
C ALA A 231 -0.62 -12.38 16.41
N GLN A 232 -1.44 -12.44 15.36
CA GLN A 232 -1.78 -13.68 14.66
C GLN A 232 -0.55 -14.32 14.00
N PHE A 233 0.29 -13.52 13.33
CA PHE A 233 1.53 -13.99 12.75
C PHE A 233 2.46 -14.59 13.81
N GLU A 234 2.67 -13.88 14.91
CA GLU A 234 3.50 -14.36 16.01
C GLU A 234 2.95 -15.65 16.63
N ASP A 235 1.63 -15.71 16.88
CA ASP A 235 0.99 -16.91 17.44
C ASP A 235 1.17 -18.12 16.51
N LYS A 236 0.87 -17.96 15.23
CA LYS A 236 1.07 -19.01 14.22
C LYS A 236 2.51 -19.49 14.15
N MET A 237 3.46 -18.56 14.17
CA MET A 237 4.88 -18.90 14.10
C MET A 237 5.39 -19.58 15.36
N ARG A 238 4.89 -19.23 16.56
CA ARG A 238 5.33 -19.77 17.85
C ARG A 238 4.66 -21.08 18.23
N ASN A 239 3.35 -21.21 17.94
CA ASN A 239 2.50 -22.25 18.50
C ASN A 239 2.01 -23.27 17.46
N ASP A 240 2.06 -22.94 16.16
CA ASP A 240 1.69 -23.85 15.10
C ASP A 240 2.95 -24.45 14.43
N GLY A 241 3.11 -25.76 14.53
CA GLY A 241 4.20 -26.48 13.86
C GLY A 241 4.13 -26.44 12.33
N TYR A 242 3.04 -25.93 11.78
CA TYR A 242 2.77 -25.77 10.34
C TYR A 242 2.68 -24.29 9.91
N GLY A 243 3.14 -23.34 10.73
CA GLY A 243 3.10 -21.92 10.42
C GLY A 243 3.76 -21.59 9.08
N PHE A 244 4.77 -22.35 8.67
CA PHE A 244 5.38 -22.25 7.33
C PHE A 244 4.38 -22.59 6.20
N ASN A 245 3.56 -23.64 6.35
CA ASN A 245 2.58 -24.01 5.33
C ASN A 245 1.51 -22.93 5.16
N TRP A 246 1.07 -22.33 6.26
CA TRP A 246 0.12 -21.23 6.23
C TRP A 246 0.67 -20.04 5.43
N ILE A 247 1.91 -19.62 5.67
CA ILE A 247 2.57 -18.58 4.87
C ILE A 247 2.69 -19.00 3.40
N GLY A 248 3.08 -20.24 3.12
CA GLY A 248 3.14 -20.77 1.76
C GLY A 248 1.81 -20.69 1.02
N GLN A 249 0.69 -20.90 1.71
CA GLN A 249 -0.65 -20.74 1.15
C GLN A 249 -0.97 -19.27 0.83
N ILE A 250 -0.53 -18.33 1.68
CA ILE A 250 -0.67 -16.89 1.42
C ILE A 250 0.12 -16.50 0.16
N LEU A 251 1.41 -16.82 0.14
CA LEU A 251 2.31 -16.42 -0.94
C LEU A 251 1.98 -17.11 -2.27
N GLY A 252 1.55 -18.37 -2.24
CA GLY A 252 1.15 -19.14 -3.43
C GLY A 252 -0.06 -18.56 -4.18
N ARG A 253 -0.70 -17.51 -3.64
CA ARG A 253 -1.84 -16.82 -4.26
C ARG A 253 -1.43 -15.63 -5.13
N VAL A 254 -0.18 -15.24 -5.13
CA VAL A 254 0.35 -14.15 -5.96
C VAL A 254 0.31 -14.55 -7.43
N ASP A 255 -0.52 -13.85 -8.22
CA ASP A 255 -0.59 -14.02 -9.66
C ASP A 255 -1.17 -12.76 -10.30
N VAL A 256 -0.30 -11.94 -10.87
CA VAL A 256 -0.67 -10.65 -11.47
C VAL A 256 -1.67 -10.77 -12.62
N LYS A 257 -1.66 -11.89 -13.37
CA LYS A 257 -2.58 -12.10 -14.49
C LYS A 257 -4.02 -12.27 -14.05
N GLN A 258 -4.23 -12.90 -12.91
CA GLN A 258 -5.55 -13.19 -12.36
C GLN A 258 -5.93 -12.24 -11.25
N ALA A 259 -5.05 -11.30 -10.88
CA ALA A 259 -5.33 -10.33 -9.84
C ALA A 259 -6.52 -9.44 -10.21
N GLN A 260 -7.26 -9.03 -9.20
CA GLN A 260 -8.42 -8.16 -9.32
C GLN A 260 -7.99 -6.75 -9.71
N ILE A 261 -8.82 -6.09 -10.52
CA ILE A 261 -8.60 -4.72 -10.95
C ILE A 261 -9.92 -3.93 -10.85
N THR A 262 -9.84 -2.67 -10.46
CA THR A 262 -11.02 -1.83 -10.29
C THR A 262 -11.51 -1.29 -11.63
N LYS A 263 -10.58 -0.88 -12.49
CA LYS A 263 -10.91 -0.35 -13.85
C LYS A 263 -10.31 -1.31 -14.87
N VAL A 264 -11.15 -1.79 -15.80
CA VAL A 264 -10.74 -2.78 -16.81
C VAL A 264 -9.63 -2.22 -17.71
N GLU A 265 -9.67 -0.93 -17.97
CA GLU A 265 -8.70 -0.20 -18.79
C GLU A 265 -7.28 -0.28 -18.22
N ASP A 266 -7.15 -0.26 -16.88
CA ASP A 266 -5.86 -0.34 -16.19
C ASP A 266 -5.19 -1.70 -16.41
N ARG A 267 -5.95 -2.76 -16.72
CA ARG A 267 -5.37 -4.10 -16.93
C ARG A 267 -4.35 -4.13 -18.05
N ALA A 268 -4.68 -3.53 -19.18
CA ALA A 268 -3.78 -3.49 -20.34
C ALA A 268 -2.50 -2.72 -20.01
N TYR A 269 -2.65 -1.61 -19.29
CA TYR A 269 -1.51 -0.81 -18.81
C TYR A 269 -0.63 -1.62 -17.87
N ILE A 270 -1.19 -2.15 -16.77
CA ILE A 270 -0.43 -2.92 -15.77
C ILE A 270 0.29 -4.10 -16.41
N LEU A 271 -0.40 -4.91 -17.23
CA LEU A 271 0.23 -6.05 -17.89
C LEU A 271 1.30 -5.62 -18.91
N GLY A 272 1.11 -4.48 -19.57
CA GLY A 272 2.10 -3.89 -20.47
C GLY A 272 3.36 -3.44 -19.72
N GLU A 273 3.22 -2.71 -18.62
CA GLU A 273 4.34 -2.28 -17.79
C GLU A 273 5.06 -3.46 -17.12
N VAL A 274 4.29 -4.40 -16.59
CA VAL A 274 4.81 -5.65 -16.03
C VAL A 274 5.61 -6.44 -17.09
N GLY A 275 5.13 -6.44 -18.33
CA GLY A 275 5.83 -7.09 -19.46
C GLY A 275 7.19 -6.46 -19.80
N LYS A 276 7.42 -5.21 -19.43
CA LYS A 276 8.71 -4.51 -19.61
C LYS A 276 9.74 -4.83 -18.52
N LEU A 277 9.28 -5.37 -17.38
CA LEU A 277 10.18 -5.73 -16.28
C LEU A 277 10.99 -7.00 -16.61
N PRO A 278 12.23 -7.14 -16.06
CA PRO A 278 13.07 -8.30 -16.33
C PRO A 278 12.37 -9.61 -16.01
N GLY A 279 12.35 -10.52 -16.99
CA GLY A 279 11.78 -11.87 -16.85
C GLY A 279 10.27 -11.96 -17.04
N ALA A 280 9.60 -10.89 -17.42
CA ALA A 280 8.16 -10.84 -17.71
C ALA A 280 7.26 -11.37 -16.57
N LEU A 281 6.01 -11.66 -16.89
CA LEU A 281 4.95 -12.01 -15.90
C LEU A 281 5.28 -13.18 -14.96
N GLY A 282 6.03 -14.19 -15.44
CA GLY A 282 6.37 -15.35 -14.61
C GLY A 282 7.43 -15.02 -13.55
N ALA A 283 8.44 -14.25 -13.93
CA ALA A 283 9.50 -13.84 -13.00
C ALA A 283 9.00 -12.87 -11.93
N ILE A 284 7.99 -12.06 -12.24
CA ILE A 284 7.41 -11.11 -11.28
C ILE A 284 6.75 -11.83 -10.12
N ASN A 285 5.87 -12.78 -10.41
CA ASN A 285 5.25 -13.58 -9.35
C ASN A 285 6.32 -14.22 -8.46
N SER A 286 7.36 -14.80 -9.09
CA SER A 286 8.49 -15.41 -8.36
C SER A 286 9.29 -14.39 -7.54
N SER A 287 9.56 -13.20 -8.09
CA SER A 287 10.29 -12.14 -7.38
C SER A 287 9.52 -11.60 -6.19
N VAL A 288 8.22 -11.39 -6.35
CA VAL A 288 7.31 -10.97 -5.27
C VAL A 288 7.26 -12.04 -4.18
N MET A 289 7.07 -13.30 -4.57
CA MET A 289 7.05 -14.42 -3.61
C MET A 289 8.39 -14.56 -2.87
N ALA A 290 9.52 -14.41 -3.57
CA ALA A 290 10.85 -14.48 -2.96
C ALA A 290 11.07 -13.32 -1.96
N ALA A 291 10.69 -12.10 -2.32
CA ALA A 291 10.83 -10.94 -1.43
C ALA A 291 9.98 -11.07 -0.16
N LEU A 292 8.72 -11.47 -0.31
CA LEU A 292 7.82 -11.70 0.83
C LEU A 292 8.27 -12.90 1.68
N GLY A 293 8.74 -13.97 1.04
CA GLY A 293 9.32 -15.13 1.72
C GLY A 293 10.56 -14.73 2.53
N GLY A 294 11.44 -13.91 1.96
CA GLY A 294 12.61 -13.36 2.65
C GLY A 294 12.22 -12.54 3.88
N TRP A 295 11.18 -11.71 3.78
CA TRP A 295 10.64 -10.97 4.91
C TRP A 295 10.14 -11.92 6.01
N VAL A 296 9.33 -12.93 5.68
CA VAL A 296 8.83 -13.91 6.66
C VAL A 296 9.98 -14.60 7.39
N VAL A 297 11.02 -15.04 6.67
CA VAL A 297 12.21 -15.66 7.25
C VAL A 297 12.90 -14.69 8.20
N GLY A 298 13.08 -13.44 7.81
CA GLY A 298 13.69 -12.40 8.63
C GLY A 298 12.93 -12.16 9.94
N GLU A 299 11.60 -12.01 9.87
CA GLU A 299 10.77 -11.83 11.07
C GLU A 299 10.80 -13.05 11.98
N ALA A 300 10.70 -14.26 11.44
CA ALA A 300 10.77 -15.49 12.21
C ALA A 300 12.14 -15.66 12.89
N GLN A 301 13.24 -15.30 12.21
CA GLN A 301 14.59 -15.31 12.80
C GLN A 301 14.73 -14.27 13.92
N ALA A 302 14.17 -13.05 13.74
CA ALA A 302 14.15 -12.02 14.77
C ALA A 302 13.38 -12.48 16.01
N MET A 303 12.20 -13.08 15.81
CA MET A 303 11.40 -13.66 16.88
C MET A 303 12.18 -14.78 17.63
N LEU A 304 12.87 -15.65 16.89
CA LEU A 304 13.67 -16.73 17.47
C LEU A 304 14.86 -16.18 18.28
N ALA A 305 15.52 -15.14 17.77
CA ALA A 305 16.63 -14.48 18.47
C ALA A 305 16.18 -13.79 19.76
N ALA A 306 14.94 -13.31 19.83
CA ALA A 306 14.35 -12.69 21.03
C ALA A 306 14.03 -13.72 22.15
N LEU A 307 13.93 -15.03 21.83
CA LEU A 307 13.69 -16.05 22.84
C LEU A 307 14.90 -16.27 23.74
N PRO A 308 14.70 -16.64 25.02
CA PRO A 308 15.78 -17.13 25.88
C PRO A 308 16.51 -18.31 25.23
N ALA A 309 17.83 -18.39 25.38
CA ALA A 309 18.64 -19.43 24.73
C ALA A 309 18.15 -20.86 25.04
N ALA A 310 17.67 -21.11 26.27
CA ALA A 310 17.13 -22.40 26.69
C ALA A 310 15.85 -22.83 25.98
N GLU A 311 15.10 -21.87 25.41
CA GLU A 311 13.80 -22.10 24.75
C GLU A 311 13.92 -22.24 23.23
N ARG A 312 14.98 -21.67 22.64
CA ARG A 312 15.13 -21.60 21.16
C ARG A 312 15.03 -22.96 20.48
N GLY A 313 15.70 -23.96 21.00
CA GLY A 313 15.75 -25.30 20.41
C GLY A 313 14.49 -26.16 20.62
N ARG A 314 13.54 -25.71 21.44
CA ARG A 314 12.34 -26.48 21.80
C ARG A 314 11.05 -25.86 21.23
N SER A 315 11.13 -24.68 20.63
CA SER A 315 9.96 -23.96 20.12
C SER A 315 9.55 -24.45 18.72
N CYS A 316 8.26 -24.44 18.42
CA CYS A 316 7.74 -24.62 17.06
C CYS A 316 8.35 -23.59 16.09
N LEU A 317 8.65 -22.40 16.58
CA LEU A 317 9.32 -21.34 15.83
C LEU A 317 10.67 -21.79 15.26
N CYS A 318 11.48 -22.55 16.03
CA CYS A 318 12.74 -23.12 15.55
C CYS A 318 12.52 -24.06 14.36
N ASN A 319 11.49 -24.92 14.43
CA ASN A 319 11.14 -25.83 13.35
C ASN A 319 10.64 -25.08 12.12
N ASN A 320 9.80 -24.06 12.30
CA ASN A 320 9.31 -23.22 11.21
C ASN A 320 10.45 -22.49 10.51
N VAL A 321 11.38 -21.88 11.25
CA VAL A 321 12.58 -21.22 10.67
C VAL A 321 13.45 -22.23 9.92
N ALA A 322 13.68 -23.41 10.48
CA ALA A 322 14.47 -24.46 9.81
C ALA A 322 13.80 -24.98 8.53
N ALA A 323 12.47 -25.08 8.51
CA ALA A 323 11.71 -25.47 7.31
C ALA A 323 11.82 -24.40 6.22
N MET A 324 11.66 -23.11 6.57
CA MET A 324 11.76 -21.99 5.64
C MET A 324 13.15 -21.86 5.00
N LEU A 325 14.22 -22.11 5.77
CA LEU A 325 15.60 -22.03 5.26
C LEU A 325 15.98 -23.20 4.32
N LYS A 326 15.16 -24.25 4.26
CA LYS A 326 15.37 -25.42 3.39
C LYS A 326 14.55 -25.35 2.09
N ALA A 327 13.49 -24.55 2.07
CA ALA A 327 12.61 -24.37 0.92
C ALA A 327 13.15 -23.30 -0.04
#